data_1ba0860f2362ad4a1741e39aefe7614d
#
_entry.id   1ba0860f2362ad4a1741e39aefe7614d
#
_cell.length_a   1.000
_cell.length_b   1.000
_cell.length_c   1.000
_cell.angle_alpha   90.00
_cell.angle_beta   90.00
_cell.angle_gamma   90.00
#
_symmetry.space_group_name_H-M   'P 1'
#
loop_
_entity.id
_entity.type
_entity.pdbx_description
1 polymer ?
#
loop_
_entity_poly.entity_id
_entity_poly.type
_entity_poly.pdbx_seq_one_letter_code
_entity_poly.pdbx_strand_id
1 'polypeptide(L)'
;MAKIDELTLEVGRVYAQAEKDIIQRIANRLKKDKTLSIEQWEVRKLRELQTLRSGVEKQIQAKLSNFNEKELRPIIEEIYNQGSKDATANLRKVYNINEITTDFGRIDEATVANYVQALKGNLDSTHLRMLRQTEDVYRQAVSRGVETVLTGSGTRIDGAQRVLNEFANRGVTGFVDKSGRSWNLKTYSEMATRTVSARARVDGTLNRFQQNGEDLVIVSSHAESCPICDPWEGRILSISGDDERYPSVSEAEADGLFHANCTHNTTLWVEGLTEKPEPVDSAENYEERQQQRYLERNIRKWKRREVAAMTDEELEKAKSYRQKWQEKQKDFIDDTGRYRKYEREQITQAR
;
A
#
# COMPACT_ATOMS: atom_id res chain seq x y z
N MET A 1 -5.56 15.50 -1.17
CA MET A 1 -4.45 14.62 -1.63
C MET A 1 -3.33 14.53 -0.59
N ALA A 2 -2.76 15.65 -0.09
CA ALA A 2 -1.63 15.60 0.86
C ALA A 2 -1.85 14.70 2.08
N LYS A 3 -3.01 14.79 2.74
CA LYS A 3 -3.33 13.99 3.93
C LYS A 3 -3.45 12.49 3.64
N ILE A 4 -4.01 12.12 2.48
CA ILE A 4 -4.10 10.72 2.04
C ILE A 4 -2.71 10.15 1.79
N ASP A 5 -1.84 10.93 1.13
CA ASP A 5 -0.47 10.52 0.85
C ASP A 5 0.35 10.41 2.15
N GLU A 6 0.17 11.33 3.10
CA GLU A 6 0.82 11.32 4.41
C GLU A 6 0.45 10.04 5.19
N LEU A 7 -0.83 9.76 5.39
CA LEU A 7 -1.30 8.54 6.08
C LEU A 7 -0.81 7.28 5.36
N THR A 8 -0.90 7.25 4.03
CA THR A 8 -0.46 6.11 3.23
C THR A 8 1.04 5.83 3.41
N LEU A 9 1.86 6.88 3.39
CA LEU A 9 3.31 6.76 3.58
C LEU A 9 3.66 6.35 5.02
N GLU A 10 2.96 6.89 6.01
CA GLU A 10 3.19 6.54 7.41
C GLU A 10 2.89 5.05 7.66
N VAL A 11 1.73 4.58 7.26
CA VAL A 11 1.35 3.15 7.35
C VAL A 11 2.38 2.29 6.61
N GLY A 12 2.72 2.63 5.37
CA GLY A 12 3.70 1.89 4.59
C GLY A 12 5.09 1.82 5.24
N ARG A 13 5.55 2.90 5.87
CA ARG A 13 6.83 2.94 6.60
C ARG A 13 6.84 2.02 7.81
N VAL A 14 5.77 2.00 8.58
CA VAL A 14 5.65 1.12 9.76
C VAL A 14 5.73 -0.35 9.35
N TYR A 15 5.00 -0.76 8.31
CA TYR A 15 5.06 -2.15 7.82
C TYR A 15 6.40 -2.50 7.19
N ALA A 16 7.04 -1.58 6.46
CA ALA A 16 8.38 -1.80 5.91
C ALA A 16 9.42 -2.01 7.01
N GLN A 17 9.36 -1.20 8.08
CA GLN A 17 10.27 -1.35 9.21
C GLN A 17 10.02 -2.65 9.98
N ALA A 18 8.76 -3.04 10.18
CA ALA A 18 8.41 -4.31 10.82
C ALA A 18 8.93 -5.51 10.00
N GLU A 19 8.77 -5.48 8.68
CA GLU A 19 9.31 -6.50 7.77
C GLU A 19 10.83 -6.64 7.88
N LYS A 20 11.55 -5.51 7.81
CA LYS A 20 13.02 -5.48 7.99
C LYS A 20 13.44 -6.11 9.31
N ASP A 21 12.80 -5.69 10.42
CA ASP A 21 13.15 -6.15 11.75
C ASP A 21 12.89 -7.67 11.92
N ILE A 22 11.82 -8.20 11.29
CA ILE A 22 11.52 -9.63 11.24
C ILE A 22 12.63 -10.39 10.52
N ILE A 23 12.97 -9.97 9.30
CA ILE A 23 14.02 -10.58 8.49
C ILE A 23 15.33 -10.62 9.29
N GLN A 24 15.71 -9.50 9.89
CA GLN A 24 16.93 -9.40 10.68
C GLN A 24 16.93 -10.31 11.91
N ARG A 25 15.80 -10.40 12.62
CA ARG A 25 15.65 -11.29 13.79
C ARG A 25 15.80 -12.75 13.41
N ILE A 26 15.18 -13.17 12.30
CA ILE A 26 15.32 -14.54 11.78
C ILE A 26 16.77 -14.82 11.42
N ALA A 27 17.39 -13.97 10.60
CA ALA A 27 18.80 -14.13 10.19
C ALA A 27 19.75 -14.21 11.38
N ASN A 28 19.60 -13.30 12.36
CA ASN A 28 20.45 -13.28 13.56
C ASN A 28 20.29 -14.52 14.45
N ARG A 29 19.10 -15.11 14.52
CA ARG A 29 18.88 -16.36 15.26
C ARG A 29 19.51 -17.56 14.56
N LEU A 30 19.33 -17.67 13.26
CA LEU A 30 19.87 -18.77 12.47
C LEU A 30 21.41 -18.80 12.43
N LYS A 31 22.07 -17.62 12.50
CA LYS A 31 23.54 -17.49 12.57
C LYS A 31 24.15 -18.03 13.86
N LYS A 32 23.39 -18.11 14.96
CA LYS A 32 23.89 -18.50 16.28
C LYS A 32 24.13 -20.02 16.39
N ASP A 33 24.85 -20.40 17.46
CA ASP A 33 25.05 -21.76 17.86
C ASP A 33 25.83 -22.62 16.83
N LYS A 34 26.87 -22.03 16.24
CA LYS A 34 27.70 -22.62 15.16
C LYS A 34 28.38 -23.92 15.57
N THR A 35 28.62 -24.13 16.87
CA THR A 35 29.36 -25.28 17.43
C THR A 35 28.47 -26.49 17.73
N LEU A 36 27.14 -26.35 17.68
CA LEU A 36 26.22 -27.47 17.93
C LEU A 36 26.20 -28.46 16.77
N SER A 37 25.96 -29.76 17.07
CA SER A 37 25.62 -30.74 16.03
C SER A 37 24.35 -30.29 15.32
N ILE A 38 24.05 -30.90 14.14
CA ILE A 38 22.87 -30.50 13.36
C ILE A 38 21.58 -30.79 14.12
N GLU A 39 21.49 -31.91 14.83
CA GLU A 39 20.33 -32.32 15.63
C GLU A 39 20.13 -31.38 16.81
N GLN A 40 21.24 -31.05 17.52
CA GLN A 40 21.19 -30.09 18.65
C GLN A 40 20.77 -28.71 18.19
N TRP A 41 21.29 -28.27 17.03
CA TRP A 41 20.95 -26.99 16.44
C TRP A 41 19.47 -26.92 16.06
N GLU A 42 18.92 -27.96 15.38
CA GLU A 42 17.52 -28.06 15.03
C GLU A 42 16.60 -27.93 16.25
N VAL A 43 16.83 -28.78 17.26
CA VAL A 43 16.03 -28.78 18.50
C VAL A 43 16.06 -27.42 19.18
N ARG A 44 17.25 -26.78 19.25
CA ARG A 44 17.39 -25.46 19.84
C ARG A 44 16.65 -24.39 19.05
N LYS A 45 16.77 -24.38 17.72
CA LYS A 45 16.07 -23.40 16.88
C LYS A 45 14.54 -23.56 16.96
N LEU A 46 14.03 -24.78 16.98
CA LEU A 46 12.59 -25.01 17.13
C LEU A 46 12.07 -24.56 18.51
N ARG A 47 12.84 -24.74 19.57
CA ARG A 47 12.51 -24.18 20.92
C ARG A 47 12.49 -22.64 20.95
N GLU A 48 13.29 -21.96 20.13
CA GLU A 48 13.32 -20.51 20.03
C GLU A 48 12.11 -19.91 19.29
N LEU A 49 11.31 -20.74 18.60
CA LEU A 49 10.19 -20.28 17.76
C LEU A 49 9.15 -19.48 18.55
N GLN A 50 8.75 -19.95 19.74
CA GLN A 50 7.78 -19.25 20.57
C GLN A 50 8.31 -17.89 21.05
N THR A 51 9.58 -17.81 21.40
CA THR A 51 10.23 -16.54 21.79
C THR A 51 10.36 -15.60 20.60
N LEU A 52 10.60 -16.12 19.39
CA LEU A 52 10.60 -15.34 18.16
C LEU A 52 9.22 -14.72 17.92
N ARG A 53 8.17 -15.56 17.97
CA ARG A 53 6.78 -15.13 17.80
C ARG A 53 6.38 -14.03 18.75
N SER A 54 6.55 -14.27 20.08
CA SER A 54 6.21 -13.27 21.10
C SER A 54 6.99 -11.97 20.94
N GLY A 55 8.27 -12.04 20.54
CA GLY A 55 9.09 -10.86 20.29
C GLY A 55 8.64 -10.06 19.06
N VAL A 56 8.21 -10.74 18.01
CA VAL A 56 7.66 -10.11 16.81
C VAL A 56 6.28 -9.51 17.10
N GLU A 57 5.41 -10.24 17.81
CA GLU A 57 4.08 -9.78 18.19
C GLU A 57 4.12 -8.48 19.01
N LYS A 58 4.93 -8.45 20.07
CA LYS A 58 5.12 -7.23 20.87
C LYS A 58 5.62 -6.05 20.05
N GLN A 59 6.55 -6.30 19.15
CA GLN A 59 7.08 -5.26 18.27
C GLN A 59 6.02 -4.70 17.31
N ILE A 60 5.23 -5.57 16.70
CA ILE A 60 4.16 -5.18 15.79
C ILE A 60 3.10 -4.39 16.56
N GLN A 61 2.64 -4.89 17.70
CA GLN A 61 1.68 -4.21 18.56
C GLN A 61 2.14 -2.81 18.95
N ALA A 62 3.40 -2.66 19.37
CA ALA A 62 3.97 -1.35 19.72
C ALA A 62 3.99 -0.38 18.52
N LYS A 63 4.27 -0.87 17.31
CA LYS A 63 4.31 -0.02 16.09
C LYS A 63 2.93 0.31 15.53
N LEU A 64 1.97 -0.58 15.71
CA LEU A 64 0.61 -0.42 15.20
C LEU A 64 -0.36 0.21 16.22
N SER A 65 0.09 0.48 17.45
CA SER A 65 -0.73 1.14 18.47
C SER A 65 -1.29 2.49 18.01
N ASN A 66 -0.58 3.17 17.10
CA ASN A 66 -0.97 4.46 16.53
C ASN A 66 -2.02 4.33 15.40
N PHE A 67 -2.40 3.09 15.02
CA PHE A 67 -3.44 2.84 14.00
C PHE A 67 -4.68 2.17 14.59
N ASN A 68 -4.98 2.45 15.86
CA ASN A 68 -6.24 2.06 16.48
C ASN A 68 -7.39 2.97 16.01
N GLU A 69 -8.61 2.56 16.31
CA GLU A 69 -9.81 3.30 15.90
C GLU A 69 -9.80 4.76 16.36
N LYS A 70 -9.33 5.03 17.59
CA LYS A 70 -9.28 6.37 18.18
C LYS A 70 -8.36 7.30 17.38
N GLU A 71 -7.23 6.80 16.90
CA GLU A 71 -6.27 7.58 16.12
C GLU A 71 -6.66 7.67 14.63
N LEU A 72 -7.25 6.62 14.06
CA LEU A 72 -7.67 6.62 12.66
C LEU A 72 -8.92 7.45 12.40
N ARG A 73 -9.88 7.47 13.34
CA ARG A 73 -11.15 8.18 13.16
C ARG A 73 -10.97 9.67 12.80
N PRO A 74 -10.26 10.50 13.57
CA PRO A 74 -10.11 11.92 13.25
C PRO A 74 -9.43 12.16 11.91
N ILE A 75 -8.52 11.26 11.49
CA ILE A 75 -7.84 11.36 10.20
C ILE A 75 -8.81 11.07 9.05
N ILE A 76 -9.61 10.02 9.16
CA ILE A 76 -10.61 9.67 8.14
C ILE A 76 -11.72 10.72 8.08
N GLU A 77 -12.16 11.25 9.21
CA GLU A 77 -13.10 12.38 9.29
C GLU A 77 -12.55 13.63 8.61
N GLU A 78 -11.27 13.97 8.84
CA GLU A 78 -10.63 15.10 8.18
C GLU A 78 -10.58 14.90 6.66
N ILE A 79 -10.26 13.68 6.18
CA ILE A 79 -10.21 13.35 4.76
C ILE A 79 -11.61 13.44 4.13
N TYR A 80 -12.64 12.92 4.79
CA TYR A 80 -14.03 13.02 4.37
C TYR A 80 -14.47 14.50 4.29
N ASN A 81 -14.20 15.27 5.34
CA ASN A 81 -14.50 16.69 5.40
C ASN A 81 -13.73 17.50 4.34
N GLN A 82 -12.55 17.08 3.94
CA GLN A 82 -11.82 17.70 2.84
C GLN A 82 -12.60 17.54 1.52
N GLY A 83 -13.19 16.37 1.26
CA GLY A 83 -14.10 16.15 0.13
C GLY A 83 -15.30 17.11 0.16
N SER A 84 -15.95 17.23 1.31
CA SER A 84 -17.04 18.20 1.52
C SER A 84 -16.62 19.66 1.26
N LYS A 85 -15.45 20.06 1.72
CA LYS A 85 -14.90 21.41 1.48
C LYS A 85 -14.61 21.64 -0.01
N ASP A 86 -14.03 20.66 -0.67
CA ASP A 86 -13.74 20.74 -2.12
C ASP A 86 -15.04 20.87 -2.91
N ALA A 87 -16.09 20.10 -2.56
CA ALA A 87 -17.42 20.21 -3.15
C ALA A 87 -18.04 21.59 -2.92
N THR A 88 -17.96 22.12 -1.70
CA THR A 88 -18.45 23.46 -1.38
C THR A 88 -17.74 24.56 -2.19
N ALA A 89 -16.42 24.44 -2.34
CA ALA A 89 -15.66 25.36 -3.17
C ALA A 89 -16.05 25.27 -4.66
N ASN A 90 -16.33 24.05 -5.13
CA ASN A 90 -16.78 23.81 -6.49
C ASN A 90 -18.17 24.40 -6.75
N LEU A 91 -19.15 24.18 -5.84
CA LEU A 91 -20.49 24.80 -5.88
C LEU A 91 -20.40 26.33 -5.96
N ARG A 92 -19.59 26.96 -5.11
CA ARG A 92 -19.39 28.42 -5.13
C ARG A 92 -18.85 28.91 -6.47
N LYS A 93 -17.89 28.18 -7.05
CA LYS A 93 -17.30 28.53 -8.33
C LYS A 93 -18.31 28.41 -9.48
N VAL A 94 -19.05 27.30 -9.54
CA VAL A 94 -20.00 27.04 -10.63
C VAL A 94 -21.17 28.02 -10.62
N TYR A 95 -21.75 28.29 -9.45
CA TYR A 95 -22.88 29.21 -9.32
C TYR A 95 -22.51 30.68 -9.09
N ASN A 96 -21.21 30.99 -8.99
CA ASN A 96 -20.69 32.33 -8.72
C ASN A 96 -21.33 32.98 -7.49
N ILE A 97 -21.52 32.19 -6.40
CA ILE A 97 -22.13 32.65 -5.14
C ILE A 97 -21.09 32.66 -4.02
N ASN A 98 -21.13 33.73 -3.19
CA ASN A 98 -20.20 33.89 -2.07
C ASN A 98 -20.65 33.15 -0.81
N GLU A 99 -21.96 32.91 -0.66
CA GLU A 99 -22.57 32.26 0.50
C GLU A 99 -23.32 31.00 0.08
N ILE A 100 -22.70 29.86 0.30
CA ILE A 100 -23.43 28.62 0.55
C ILE A 100 -23.49 28.52 2.05
N THR A 101 -24.67 28.20 2.61
CA THR A 101 -24.82 27.93 4.04
C THR A 101 -23.72 26.96 4.44
N THR A 102 -22.77 27.46 5.23
CA THR A 102 -21.60 26.69 5.69
C THR A 102 -21.95 25.71 6.79
N ASP A 103 -23.23 25.43 6.96
CA ASP A 103 -23.63 24.29 7.77
C ASP A 103 -23.09 23.06 7.03
N PHE A 104 -21.88 22.66 7.44
CA PHE A 104 -21.30 21.40 7.05
C PHE A 104 -22.25 20.36 7.62
N GLY A 105 -23.28 20.04 6.85
CA GLY A 105 -24.32 19.13 7.24
C GLY A 105 -23.70 17.90 7.87
N ARG A 106 -24.37 17.31 8.80
CA ARG A 106 -23.89 16.19 9.64
C ARG A 106 -22.95 15.31 8.83
N ILE A 107 -21.70 15.25 9.30
CA ILE A 107 -20.78 14.21 8.84
C ILE A 107 -21.58 12.93 8.89
N ASP A 108 -21.61 12.19 7.81
CA ASP A 108 -22.19 10.85 7.87
C ASP A 108 -21.28 9.99 8.75
N GLU A 109 -21.54 10.05 10.06
CA GLU A 109 -20.77 9.33 11.07
C GLU A 109 -20.75 7.82 10.81
N ALA A 110 -21.83 7.29 10.21
CA ALA A 110 -21.91 5.87 9.86
C ALA A 110 -20.93 5.53 8.73
N THR A 111 -20.88 6.34 7.68
CA THR A 111 -19.95 6.17 6.58
C THR A 111 -18.49 6.29 7.06
N VAL A 112 -18.16 7.29 7.87
CA VAL A 112 -16.82 7.42 8.44
C VAL A 112 -16.47 6.23 9.33
N ALA A 113 -17.38 5.78 10.20
CA ALA A 113 -17.18 4.61 11.05
C ALA A 113 -16.91 3.35 10.21
N ASN A 114 -17.65 3.14 9.11
CA ASN A 114 -17.43 2.02 8.20
C ASN A 114 -16.03 2.06 7.58
N TYR A 115 -15.55 3.22 7.15
CA TYR A 115 -14.19 3.36 6.61
C TYR A 115 -13.11 3.11 7.65
N VAL A 116 -13.27 3.60 8.86
CA VAL A 116 -12.35 3.33 9.98
C VAL A 116 -12.29 1.83 10.27
N GLN A 117 -13.43 1.16 10.36
CA GLN A 117 -13.50 -0.28 10.60
C GLN A 117 -12.89 -1.08 9.44
N ALA A 118 -13.17 -0.71 8.19
CA ALA A 118 -12.59 -1.35 7.03
C ALA A 118 -11.06 -1.23 7.01
N LEU A 119 -10.52 -0.04 7.28
CA LEU A 119 -9.07 0.18 7.34
C LEU A 119 -8.46 -0.62 8.50
N LYS A 120 -9.02 -0.51 9.70
CA LYS A 120 -8.56 -1.27 10.87
C LYS A 120 -8.57 -2.77 10.62
N GLY A 121 -9.66 -3.32 10.08
CA GLY A 121 -9.78 -4.74 9.76
C GLY A 121 -8.72 -5.22 8.76
N ASN A 122 -8.40 -4.40 7.75
CA ASN A 122 -7.31 -4.67 6.81
C ASN A 122 -5.94 -4.69 7.50
N LEU A 123 -5.67 -3.75 8.39
CA LEU A 123 -4.42 -3.67 9.13
C LEU A 123 -4.27 -4.85 10.12
N ASP A 124 -5.32 -5.18 10.86
CA ASP A 124 -5.34 -6.31 11.81
C ASP A 124 -5.14 -7.66 11.10
N SER A 125 -5.81 -7.88 9.96
CA SER A 125 -5.63 -9.11 9.16
C SER A 125 -4.21 -9.24 8.61
N THR A 126 -3.62 -8.13 8.22
CA THR A 126 -2.22 -8.03 7.76
C THR A 126 -1.26 -8.42 8.88
N HIS A 127 -1.51 -7.96 10.10
CA HIS A 127 -0.76 -8.28 11.31
C HIS A 127 -0.73 -9.78 11.61
N LEU A 128 -1.90 -10.42 11.64
CA LEU A 128 -1.98 -11.87 11.91
C LEU A 128 -1.24 -12.72 10.86
N ARG A 129 -1.30 -12.32 9.61
CA ARG A 129 -0.57 -12.99 8.51
C ARG A 129 0.94 -12.83 8.66
N MET A 130 1.41 -11.65 9.08
CA MET A 130 2.82 -11.39 9.34
C MET A 130 3.38 -12.33 10.42
N LEU A 131 2.64 -12.53 11.51
CA LEU A 131 3.04 -13.45 12.58
C LEU A 131 3.14 -14.90 12.09
N ARG A 132 2.10 -15.38 11.39
CA ARG A 132 2.07 -16.73 10.85
C ARG A 132 3.24 -16.95 9.87
N GLN A 133 3.43 -16.06 8.94
CA GLN A 133 4.48 -16.21 7.94
C GLN A 133 5.90 -16.15 8.56
N THR A 134 6.09 -15.36 9.62
CA THR A 134 7.35 -15.35 10.37
C THR A 134 7.68 -16.74 10.92
N GLU A 135 6.69 -17.43 11.50
CA GLU A 135 6.88 -18.80 12.00
C GLU A 135 7.18 -19.80 10.90
N ASP A 136 6.39 -19.73 9.82
CA ASP A 136 6.52 -20.66 8.68
C ASP A 136 7.90 -20.53 8.01
N VAL A 137 8.36 -19.31 7.76
CA VAL A 137 9.70 -19.04 7.18
C VAL A 137 10.80 -19.51 8.12
N TYR A 138 10.68 -19.27 9.42
CA TYR A 138 11.69 -19.72 10.37
C TYR A 138 11.77 -21.24 10.41
N ARG A 139 10.63 -21.95 10.48
CA ARG A 139 10.58 -23.43 10.43
C ARG A 139 11.18 -23.97 9.13
N GLN A 140 10.80 -23.40 7.99
CA GLN A 140 11.33 -23.79 6.67
C GLN A 140 12.84 -23.56 6.59
N ALA A 141 13.36 -22.44 7.13
CA ALA A 141 14.79 -22.18 7.14
C ALA A 141 15.57 -23.18 8.01
N VAL A 142 15.02 -23.56 9.14
CA VAL A 142 15.60 -24.61 10.00
C VAL A 142 15.61 -25.97 9.28
N SER A 143 14.45 -26.39 8.75
CA SER A 143 14.31 -27.66 8.04
C SER A 143 15.22 -27.73 6.80
N ARG A 144 15.29 -26.68 6.00
CA ARG A 144 16.16 -26.65 4.83
C ARG A 144 17.65 -26.62 5.22
N GLY A 145 18.00 -26.00 6.35
CA GLY A 145 19.35 -26.06 6.90
C GLY A 145 19.76 -27.48 7.27
N VAL A 146 18.88 -28.22 7.95
CA VAL A 146 19.07 -29.64 8.31
C VAL A 146 19.20 -30.51 7.05
N GLU A 147 18.26 -30.40 6.13
CA GLU A 147 18.27 -31.15 4.86
C GLU A 147 19.57 -30.94 4.08
N THR A 148 20.06 -29.69 3.98
CA THR A 148 21.28 -29.36 3.26
C THR A 148 22.51 -30.05 3.84
N VAL A 149 22.61 -30.17 5.17
CA VAL A 149 23.71 -30.88 5.84
C VAL A 149 23.57 -32.39 5.67
N LEU A 150 22.36 -32.96 5.87
CA LEU A 150 22.13 -34.41 5.77
C LEU A 150 22.36 -34.93 4.35
N THR A 151 22.08 -34.14 3.34
CA THR A 151 22.32 -34.50 1.93
C THR A 151 23.77 -34.21 1.47
N GLY A 152 24.60 -33.62 2.33
CA GLY A 152 25.98 -33.24 1.97
C GLY A 152 26.06 -32.11 0.94
N SER A 153 24.95 -31.40 0.66
CA SER A 153 24.90 -30.38 -0.41
C SER A 153 25.35 -28.98 0.04
N GLY A 154 25.78 -28.83 1.29
CA GLY A 154 26.31 -27.58 1.85
C GLY A 154 26.16 -27.49 3.36
N THR A 155 26.31 -26.30 3.88
CA THR A 155 26.15 -26.01 5.32
C THR A 155 24.69 -25.70 5.68
N ARG A 156 24.33 -25.77 6.96
CA ARG A 156 23.02 -25.33 7.47
C ARG A 156 22.73 -23.86 7.16
N ILE A 157 23.79 -23.03 7.10
CA ILE A 157 23.64 -21.61 6.76
C ILE A 157 23.27 -21.45 5.28
N ASP A 158 23.85 -22.25 4.39
CA ASP A 158 23.50 -22.21 2.95
C ASP A 158 22.04 -22.61 2.72
N GLY A 159 21.57 -23.65 3.40
CA GLY A 159 20.18 -24.09 3.33
C GLY A 159 19.21 -23.02 3.85
N ALA A 160 19.48 -22.50 5.02
CA ALA A 160 18.65 -21.45 5.65
C ALA A 160 18.71 -20.12 4.85
N GLN A 161 19.87 -19.76 4.27
CA GLN A 161 20.04 -18.57 3.42
C GLN A 161 19.16 -18.64 2.17
N ARG A 162 19.02 -19.81 1.53
CA ARG A 162 18.11 -19.95 0.37
C ARG A 162 16.68 -19.58 0.72
N VAL A 163 16.16 -20.07 1.85
CA VAL A 163 14.81 -19.74 2.33
C VAL A 163 14.68 -18.25 2.65
N LEU A 164 15.66 -17.66 3.33
CA LEU A 164 15.65 -16.23 3.63
C LEU A 164 15.75 -15.37 2.38
N ASN A 165 16.46 -15.85 1.36
CA ASN A 165 16.55 -15.19 0.07
C ASN A 165 15.20 -15.16 -0.65
N GLU A 166 14.47 -16.28 -0.66
CA GLU A 166 13.11 -16.30 -1.21
C GLU A 166 12.17 -15.38 -0.44
N PHE A 167 12.23 -15.42 0.88
CA PHE A 167 11.46 -14.55 1.73
C PHE A 167 11.77 -13.07 1.48
N ALA A 168 13.03 -12.68 1.40
CA ALA A 168 13.45 -11.32 1.10
C ALA A 168 13.06 -10.87 -0.32
N ASN A 169 13.04 -11.79 -1.31
CA ASN A 169 12.61 -11.48 -2.67
C ASN A 169 11.12 -11.12 -2.74
N ARG A 170 10.29 -11.88 -2.07
CA ARG A 170 8.83 -11.67 -2.02
C ARG A 170 8.44 -10.61 -0.99
N GLY A 171 9.26 -10.46 0.04
CA GLY A 171 8.92 -9.78 1.30
C GLY A 171 7.98 -10.62 2.14
N VAL A 172 7.56 -10.11 3.28
CA VAL A 172 6.46 -10.70 4.03
C VAL A 172 5.22 -10.58 3.16
N THR A 173 4.75 -11.69 2.57
CA THR A 173 3.57 -11.71 1.69
C THR A 173 2.33 -11.73 2.55
N GLY A 174 1.64 -10.60 2.64
CA GLY A 174 0.46 -10.48 3.49
C GLY A 174 -0.82 -10.97 2.83
N PHE A 175 -0.87 -10.95 1.51
CA PHE A 175 -2.11 -11.19 0.77
C PHE A 175 -1.84 -11.80 -0.60
N VAL A 176 -2.65 -12.78 -0.96
CA VAL A 176 -2.77 -13.27 -2.33
C VAL A 176 -4.14 -12.82 -2.83
N ASP A 177 -4.17 -12.01 -3.89
CA ASP A 177 -5.42 -11.54 -4.46
C ASP A 177 -6.16 -12.65 -5.21
N LYS A 178 -7.39 -12.37 -5.66
CA LYS A 178 -8.22 -13.32 -6.43
C LYS A 178 -7.57 -13.78 -7.73
N SER A 179 -6.62 -13.00 -8.25
CA SER A 179 -5.82 -13.32 -9.45
C SER A 179 -4.57 -14.15 -9.13
N GLY A 180 -4.35 -14.56 -7.88
CA GLY A 180 -3.18 -15.31 -7.44
C GLY A 180 -1.91 -14.46 -7.24
N ARG A 181 -1.97 -13.13 -7.33
CA ARG A 181 -0.82 -12.25 -7.13
C ARG A 181 -0.51 -12.07 -5.65
N SER A 182 0.73 -12.33 -5.28
CA SER A 182 1.21 -12.09 -3.92
C SER A 182 1.56 -10.62 -3.72
N TRP A 183 0.97 -10.01 -2.70
CA TRP A 183 1.22 -8.64 -2.31
C TRP A 183 2.16 -8.59 -1.11
N ASN A 184 3.22 -7.81 -1.22
CA ASN A 184 4.06 -7.45 -0.09
C ASN A 184 3.27 -6.59 0.92
N LEU A 185 3.51 -6.76 2.22
CA LEU A 185 2.74 -6.09 3.28
C LEU A 185 2.78 -4.57 3.18
N LYS A 186 3.95 -3.98 2.91
CA LYS A 186 4.06 -2.53 2.70
C LYS A 186 3.14 -2.09 1.56
N THR A 187 3.24 -2.75 0.41
CA THR A 187 2.45 -2.40 -0.78
C THR A 187 0.95 -2.62 -0.55
N TYR A 188 0.58 -3.69 0.16
CA TYR A 188 -0.82 -3.96 0.50
C TYR A 188 -1.37 -2.93 1.49
N SER A 189 -0.65 -2.61 2.54
CA SER A 189 -1.09 -1.63 3.54
C SER A 189 -1.20 -0.22 2.93
N GLU A 190 -0.25 0.19 2.09
CA GLU A 190 -0.32 1.45 1.33
C GLU A 190 -1.54 1.47 0.40
N MET A 191 -1.80 0.37 -0.31
CA MET A 191 -2.97 0.25 -1.18
C MET A 191 -4.27 0.32 -0.41
N ALA A 192 -4.41 -0.43 0.67
CA ALA A 192 -5.62 -0.45 1.50
C ALA A 192 -5.90 0.93 2.12
N THR A 193 -4.87 1.58 2.67
CA THR A 193 -4.98 2.92 3.25
C THR A 193 -5.39 3.95 2.20
N ARG A 194 -4.72 3.97 1.05
CA ARG A 194 -5.06 4.92 -0.03
C ARG A 194 -6.47 4.70 -0.54
N THR A 195 -6.88 3.45 -0.74
CA THR A 195 -8.21 3.12 -1.26
C THR A 195 -9.32 3.58 -0.33
N VAL A 196 -9.21 3.24 0.98
CA VAL A 196 -10.19 3.66 1.98
C VAL A 196 -10.25 5.20 2.09
N SER A 197 -9.10 5.85 2.15
CA SER A 197 -9.00 7.31 2.26
C SER A 197 -9.53 8.03 1.01
N ALA A 198 -9.22 7.52 -0.19
CA ALA A 198 -9.72 8.12 -1.44
C ALA A 198 -11.24 8.00 -1.54
N ARG A 199 -11.81 6.84 -1.21
CA ARG A 199 -13.26 6.63 -1.16
C ARG A 199 -13.93 7.53 -0.14
N ALA A 200 -13.40 7.64 1.07
CA ALA A 200 -13.93 8.55 2.08
C ALA A 200 -14.01 10.00 1.58
N ARG A 201 -12.98 10.45 0.83
CA ARG A 201 -12.99 11.79 0.23
C ARG A 201 -14.04 11.93 -0.87
N VAL A 202 -14.16 10.93 -1.75
CA VAL A 202 -15.17 10.94 -2.83
C VAL A 202 -16.57 11.00 -2.23
N ASP A 203 -16.88 10.15 -1.23
CA ASP A 203 -18.19 10.15 -0.58
C ASP A 203 -18.47 11.47 0.14
N GLY A 204 -17.46 12.07 0.78
CA GLY A 204 -17.60 13.42 1.35
C GLY A 204 -17.96 14.47 0.29
N THR A 205 -17.42 14.33 -0.93
CA THR A 205 -17.73 15.20 -2.07
C THR A 205 -19.16 14.97 -2.57
N LEU A 206 -19.53 13.72 -2.84
CA LEU A 206 -20.86 13.34 -3.36
C LEU A 206 -21.97 13.70 -2.39
N ASN A 207 -21.81 13.36 -1.12
CA ASN A 207 -22.77 13.72 -0.05
C ASN A 207 -22.99 15.23 0.01
N ARG A 208 -21.93 16.03 -0.14
CA ARG A 208 -22.06 17.48 -0.09
C ARG A 208 -22.84 18.03 -1.30
N PHE A 209 -22.66 17.46 -2.49
CA PHE A 209 -23.45 17.81 -3.65
C PHE A 209 -24.93 17.46 -3.43
N GLN A 210 -25.25 16.24 -3.00
CA GLN A 210 -26.63 15.82 -2.71
C GLN A 210 -27.32 16.69 -1.65
N GLN A 211 -26.60 17.08 -0.58
CA GLN A 211 -27.15 18.00 0.45
C GLN A 211 -27.52 19.38 -0.10
N ASN A 212 -26.94 19.78 -1.23
CA ASN A 212 -27.29 21.02 -1.93
C ASN A 212 -28.26 20.81 -3.11
N GLY A 213 -28.86 19.63 -3.24
CA GLY A 213 -29.83 19.32 -4.28
C GLY A 213 -29.20 18.97 -5.63
N GLU A 214 -27.89 18.74 -5.68
CA GLU A 214 -27.18 18.41 -6.91
C GLU A 214 -27.04 16.90 -7.06
N ASP A 215 -27.31 16.38 -8.25
CA ASP A 215 -27.24 14.95 -8.55
C ASP A 215 -26.19 14.60 -9.62
N LEU A 216 -25.75 15.55 -10.41
CA LEU A 216 -24.84 15.25 -11.53
C LEU A 216 -23.40 15.66 -11.21
N VAL A 217 -22.50 14.74 -11.50
CA VAL A 217 -21.06 14.95 -11.36
C VAL A 217 -20.32 14.52 -12.63
N ILE A 218 -19.13 15.09 -12.84
CA ILE A 218 -18.25 14.69 -13.93
C ILE A 218 -16.95 14.12 -13.36
N VAL A 219 -16.49 13.01 -13.97
CA VAL A 219 -15.25 12.34 -13.56
C VAL A 219 -14.04 13.13 -14.03
N SER A 220 -13.07 13.34 -13.15
CA SER A 220 -11.82 14.03 -13.49
C SER A 220 -11.00 13.26 -14.53
N SER A 221 -10.22 13.99 -15.34
CA SER A 221 -9.23 13.43 -16.26
C SER A 221 -7.82 13.73 -15.76
N HIS A 222 -6.87 12.85 -15.99
CA HIS A 222 -5.46 13.07 -15.65
C HIS A 222 -4.48 12.18 -16.44
N ALA A 223 -3.27 12.69 -16.64
CA ALA A 223 -2.24 12.11 -17.50
C ALA A 223 -1.69 10.73 -17.09
N GLU A 224 -2.07 10.19 -15.94
CA GLU A 224 -1.61 8.87 -15.46
C GLU A 224 -2.80 7.92 -15.23
N SER A 225 -3.88 8.08 -15.98
CA SER A 225 -5.05 7.22 -15.87
C SER A 225 -4.72 5.76 -16.19
N CYS A 226 -5.37 4.86 -15.49
CA CYS A 226 -5.21 3.43 -15.79
C CYS A 226 -6.28 2.98 -16.79
N PRO A 227 -6.04 1.87 -17.53
CA PRO A 227 -6.98 1.38 -18.54
C PRO A 227 -8.41 1.05 -18.04
N ILE A 228 -8.60 0.89 -16.72
CA ILE A 228 -9.92 0.64 -16.11
C ILE A 228 -10.68 1.95 -15.93
N CYS A 229 -9.99 3.02 -15.49
CA CYS A 229 -10.63 4.30 -15.22
C CYS A 229 -10.70 5.22 -16.45
N ASP A 230 -9.78 5.07 -17.40
CA ASP A 230 -9.70 5.88 -18.62
C ASP A 230 -11.04 5.98 -19.38
N PRO A 231 -11.82 4.90 -19.58
CA PRO A 231 -13.14 4.98 -20.22
C PRO A 231 -14.18 5.83 -19.48
N TRP A 232 -13.95 6.12 -18.21
CA TRP A 232 -14.84 6.90 -17.34
C TRP A 232 -14.48 8.38 -17.26
N GLU A 233 -13.29 8.77 -17.68
CA GLU A 233 -12.84 10.16 -17.65
C GLU A 233 -13.75 11.06 -18.50
N GLY A 234 -14.12 12.21 -17.92
CA GLY A 234 -15.01 13.17 -18.57
C GLY A 234 -16.45 12.69 -18.76
N ARG A 235 -16.84 11.53 -18.20
CA ARG A 235 -18.24 11.10 -18.19
C ARG A 235 -19.00 11.78 -17.06
N ILE A 236 -20.25 12.08 -17.36
CA ILE A 236 -21.23 12.59 -16.40
C ILE A 236 -21.89 11.40 -15.73
N LEU A 237 -22.02 11.44 -14.42
CA LEU A 237 -22.63 10.39 -13.61
C LEU A 237 -23.75 10.99 -12.75
N SER A 238 -24.86 10.24 -12.57
CA SER A 238 -25.88 10.53 -11.57
C SER A 238 -25.48 9.95 -10.21
N ILE A 239 -25.53 10.75 -9.15
CA ILE A 239 -25.20 10.30 -7.80
C ILE A 239 -26.30 9.39 -7.26
N SER A 240 -27.57 9.77 -7.42
CA SER A 240 -28.73 8.99 -6.99
C SER A 240 -29.01 7.78 -7.91
N GLY A 241 -28.67 7.90 -9.20
CA GLY A 241 -29.09 6.97 -10.24
C GLY A 241 -30.50 7.24 -10.77
N ASP A 242 -31.16 8.34 -10.39
CA ASP A 242 -32.51 8.68 -10.82
C ASP A 242 -32.54 9.35 -12.20
N ASP A 243 -31.42 9.90 -12.67
CA ASP A 243 -31.33 10.52 -13.99
C ASP A 243 -30.91 9.48 -15.03
N GLU A 244 -31.90 8.89 -15.72
CA GLU A 244 -31.68 7.84 -16.72
C GLU A 244 -30.82 8.25 -17.94
N ARG A 245 -30.53 9.55 -18.11
CA ARG A 245 -29.65 10.05 -19.18
C ARG A 245 -28.18 9.71 -18.96
N TYR A 246 -27.80 9.43 -17.72
CA TYR A 246 -26.42 9.21 -17.32
C TYR A 246 -26.28 7.94 -16.46
N PRO A 247 -25.18 7.20 -16.60
CA PRO A 247 -24.90 6.08 -15.69
C PRO A 247 -24.79 6.59 -14.25
N SER A 248 -25.16 5.75 -13.29
CA SER A 248 -24.99 6.07 -11.87
C SER A 248 -23.54 5.94 -11.43
N VAL A 249 -23.18 6.64 -10.34
CA VAL A 249 -21.88 6.43 -9.66
C VAL A 249 -21.71 4.96 -9.26
N SER A 250 -22.77 4.32 -8.77
CA SER A 250 -22.75 2.90 -8.38
C SER A 250 -22.44 1.95 -9.54
N GLU A 251 -23.00 2.20 -10.73
CA GLU A 251 -22.67 1.43 -11.95
C GLU A 251 -21.22 1.63 -12.37
N ALA A 252 -20.73 2.87 -12.34
CA ALA A 252 -19.33 3.16 -12.65
C ALA A 252 -18.36 2.49 -11.67
N GLU A 253 -18.69 2.44 -10.38
CA GLU A 253 -17.92 1.72 -9.36
C GLU A 253 -17.94 0.21 -9.58
N ALA A 254 -19.10 -0.35 -9.96
CA ALA A 254 -19.23 -1.77 -10.26
C ALA A 254 -18.41 -2.17 -11.49
N ASP A 255 -18.25 -1.26 -12.46
CA ASP A 255 -17.40 -1.43 -13.66
C ASP A 255 -15.92 -1.10 -13.40
N GLY A 256 -15.58 -0.65 -12.19
CA GLY A 256 -14.19 -0.51 -11.72
C GLY A 256 -13.70 0.91 -11.50
N LEU A 257 -14.51 1.93 -11.72
CA LEU A 257 -14.13 3.30 -11.29
C LEU A 257 -13.88 3.33 -9.78
N PHE A 258 -12.97 4.16 -9.33
CA PHE A 258 -12.53 4.25 -7.91
C PHE A 258 -12.01 2.92 -7.33
N HIS A 259 -11.43 2.06 -8.19
CA HIS A 259 -10.76 0.83 -7.77
C HIS A 259 -9.57 1.08 -6.84
N ALA A 260 -8.96 0.01 -6.34
CA ALA A 260 -7.77 0.10 -5.50
C ALA A 260 -6.64 0.94 -6.14
N ASN A 261 -6.13 1.93 -5.40
CA ASN A 261 -5.17 2.95 -5.85
C ASN A 261 -5.65 3.94 -6.91
N CYS A 262 -6.95 4.01 -7.19
CA CYS A 262 -7.50 5.06 -8.06
C CYS A 262 -7.23 6.45 -7.46
N THR A 263 -6.97 7.42 -8.33
CA THR A 263 -6.72 8.83 -7.97
C THR A 263 -7.77 9.79 -8.54
N HIS A 264 -8.78 9.26 -9.24
CA HIS A 264 -9.87 10.03 -9.79
C HIS A 264 -10.73 10.66 -8.68
N ASN A 265 -11.26 11.82 -9.00
CA ASN A 265 -12.26 12.55 -8.23
C ASN A 265 -13.45 12.86 -9.11
N THR A 266 -14.50 13.41 -8.51
CA THR A 266 -15.64 14.00 -9.21
C THR A 266 -15.72 15.50 -8.92
N THR A 267 -16.25 16.25 -9.87
CA THR A 267 -16.64 17.65 -9.72
C THR A 267 -18.09 17.82 -10.14
N LEU A 268 -18.74 18.90 -9.69
CA LEU A 268 -20.12 19.19 -10.04
C LEU A 268 -20.30 19.32 -11.53
N TRP A 269 -21.36 18.72 -12.07
CA TRP A 269 -21.82 18.97 -13.42
C TRP A 269 -23.12 19.73 -13.40
N VAL A 270 -23.13 20.91 -14.03
CA VAL A 270 -24.32 21.71 -14.27
C VAL A 270 -24.38 22.02 -15.75
N GLU A 271 -25.46 21.59 -16.39
CA GLU A 271 -25.64 21.75 -17.83
C GLU A 271 -25.63 23.23 -18.22
N GLY A 272 -24.80 23.59 -19.18
CA GLY A 272 -24.62 24.97 -19.61
C GLY A 272 -23.69 25.84 -18.77
N LEU A 273 -23.24 25.37 -17.59
CA LEU A 273 -22.31 26.10 -16.72
C LEU A 273 -20.96 25.41 -16.53
N THR A 274 -20.93 24.08 -16.63
CA THR A 274 -19.70 23.29 -16.44
C THR A 274 -19.17 22.81 -17.78
N GLU A 275 -17.89 22.97 -18.00
CA GLU A 275 -17.20 22.43 -19.18
C GLU A 275 -16.63 21.03 -18.88
N LYS A 276 -16.64 20.16 -19.91
CA LYS A 276 -15.99 18.86 -19.79
C LYS A 276 -14.47 19.03 -19.74
N PRO A 277 -13.76 18.25 -18.89
CA PRO A 277 -12.31 18.26 -18.92
C PRO A 277 -11.81 17.79 -20.29
N GLU A 278 -10.75 18.42 -20.79
CA GLU A 278 -10.08 17.96 -22.00
C GLU A 278 -9.52 16.55 -21.79
N PRO A 279 -9.71 15.64 -22.77
CA PRO A 279 -9.09 14.32 -22.72
C PRO A 279 -7.57 14.43 -22.64
N VAL A 280 -6.95 13.67 -21.77
CA VAL A 280 -5.50 13.59 -21.64
C VAL A 280 -5.04 12.20 -22.04
N ASP A 281 -4.14 12.10 -23.03
CA ASP A 281 -3.51 10.81 -23.36
C ASP A 281 -2.66 10.34 -22.18
N SER A 282 -3.05 9.24 -21.60
CA SER A 282 -2.48 8.71 -20.37
C SER A 282 -1.65 7.44 -20.56
N ALA A 283 -1.70 6.80 -21.73
CA ALA A 283 -1.14 5.46 -21.94
C ALA A 283 0.36 5.40 -21.68
N GLU A 284 1.15 6.27 -22.29
CA GLU A 284 2.61 6.33 -22.12
C GLU A 284 2.99 6.65 -20.67
N ASN A 285 2.37 7.65 -20.07
CA ASN A 285 2.60 8.04 -18.68
C ASN A 285 2.23 6.92 -17.67
N TYR A 286 1.18 6.14 -17.98
CA TYR A 286 0.83 4.98 -17.16
C TYR A 286 1.88 3.88 -17.22
N GLU A 287 2.39 3.53 -18.42
CA GLU A 287 3.43 2.52 -18.61
C GLU A 287 4.74 2.93 -17.93
N GLU A 288 5.18 4.16 -18.11
CA GLU A 288 6.35 4.70 -17.43
C GLU A 288 6.22 4.63 -15.90
N ARG A 289 5.03 4.97 -15.37
CA ARG A 289 4.76 4.83 -13.95
C ARG A 289 4.87 3.38 -13.48
N GLN A 290 4.38 2.41 -14.26
CA GLN A 290 4.51 1.00 -13.92
C GLN A 290 5.96 0.53 -13.96
N GLN A 291 6.74 1.00 -14.93
CA GLN A 291 8.17 0.72 -15.04
C GLN A 291 8.95 1.31 -13.87
N GLN A 292 8.70 2.56 -13.50
CA GLN A 292 9.29 3.18 -12.31
C GLN A 292 9.00 2.36 -11.04
N ARG A 293 7.73 1.93 -10.86
CA ARG A 293 7.32 1.06 -9.74
C ARG A 293 8.03 -0.29 -9.74
N TYR A 294 8.28 -0.85 -10.91
CA TYR A 294 9.04 -2.10 -11.04
C TYR A 294 10.48 -1.92 -10.57
N LEU A 295 11.15 -0.84 -10.96
CA LEU A 295 12.51 -0.52 -10.54
C LEU A 295 12.59 -0.29 -9.01
N GLU A 296 11.69 0.52 -8.45
CA GLU A 296 11.57 0.77 -7.01
C GLU A 296 11.38 -0.55 -6.21
N ARG A 297 10.55 -1.48 -6.71
CA ARG A 297 10.35 -2.80 -6.09
C ARG A 297 11.63 -3.63 -6.09
N ASN A 298 12.41 -3.60 -7.15
CA ASN A 298 13.67 -4.34 -7.23
C ASN A 298 14.74 -3.75 -6.29
N ILE A 299 14.82 -2.43 -6.16
CA ILE A 299 15.70 -1.79 -5.16
C ILE A 299 15.33 -2.27 -3.75
N ARG A 300 14.04 -2.24 -3.37
CA ARG A 300 13.58 -2.75 -2.06
C ARG A 300 13.88 -4.23 -1.86
N LYS A 301 13.70 -5.05 -2.89
CA LYS A 301 14.04 -6.48 -2.88
C LYS A 301 15.50 -6.69 -2.46
N TRP A 302 16.43 -6.00 -3.08
CA TRP A 302 17.84 -6.17 -2.78
C TRP A 302 18.25 -5.54 -1.45
N LYS A 303 17.62 -4.46 -1.01
CA LYS A 303 17.79 -3.97 0.36
C LYS A 303 17.33 -5.01 1.41
N ARG A 304 16.23 -5.71 1.18
CA ARG A 304 15.81 -6.82 2.05
C ARG A 304 16.80 -7.97 2.02
N ARG A 305 17.39 -8.28 0.85
CA ARG A 305 18.44 -9.29 0.72
C ARG A 305 19.70 -8.94 1.51
N GLU A 306 20.09 -7.65 1.57
CA GLU A 306 21.18 -7.19 2.43
C GLU A 306 20.88 -7.49 3.92
N VAL A 307 19.66 -7.22 4.37
CA VAL A 307 19.22 -7.50 5.75
C VAL A 307 19.15 -9.00 6.05
N ALA A 308 18.78 -9.80 5.05
CA ALA A 308 18.66 -11.25 5.14
C ALA A 308 20.02 -11.99 5.06
N ALA A 309 21.06 -11.31 4.64
CA ALA A 309 22.36 -11.92 4.40
C ALA A 309 22.96 -12.48 5.71
N MET A 310 23.32 -13.76 5.69
CA MET A 310 23.95 -14.45 6.82
C MET A 310 25.45 -14.64 6.64
N THR A 311 25.98 -14.38 5.44
CA THR A 311 27.41 -14.41 5.12
C THR A 311 27.82 -13.12 4.42
N ASP A 312 29.11 -12.80 4.48
CA ASP A 312 29.66 -11.60 3.82
C ASP A 312 29.53 -11.69 2.28
N GLU A 313 29.66 -12.90 1.71
CA GLU A 313 29.47 -13.14 0.28
C GLU A 313 28.03 -12.76 -0.16
N GLU A 314 27.00 -13.24 0.54
CA GLU A 314 25.61 -12.90 0.24
C GLU A 314 25.32 -11.41 0.46
N LEU A 315 25.97 -10.79 1.44
CA LEU A 315 25.86 -9.35 1.68
C LEU A 315 26.43 -8.53 0.53
N GLU A 316 27.65 -8.84 0.09
CA GLU A 316 28.30 -8.12 -1.03
C GLU A 316 27.56 -8.34 -2.35
N LYS A 317 27.09 -9.55 -2.58
CA LYS A 317 26.22 -9.85 -3.73
C LYS A 317 24.96 -9.00 -3.71
N ALA A 318 24.28 -8.92 -2.57
CA ALA A 318 23.04 -8.12 -2.44
C ALA A 318 23.31 -6.63 -2.65
N LYS A 319 24.41 -6.08 -2.10
CA LYS A 319 24.83 -4.69 -2.32
C LYS A 319 25.09 -4.38 -3.78
N SER A 320 25.85 -5.25 -4.47
CA SER A 320 26.17 -5.10 -5.90
C SER A 320 24.90 -5.05 -6.76
N TYR A 321 23.95 -5.96 -6.53
CA TYR A 321 22.69 -5.94 -7.26
C TYR A 321 21.82 -4.72 -6.93
N ARG A 322 21.80 -4.28 -5.67
CA ARG A 322 21.10 -3.03 -5.28
C ARG A 322 21.64 -1.83 -6.05
N GLN A 323 22.97 -1.69 -6.13
CA GLN A 323 23.61 -0.61 -6.88
C GLN A 323 23.20 -0.63 -8.36
N LYS A 324 23.23 -1.80 -9.00
CA LYS A 324 22.79 -1.96 -10.40
C LYS A 324 21.32 -1.53 -10.61
N TRP A 325 20.43 -1.82 -9.65
CA TRP A 325 19.03 -1.41 -9.76
C TRP A 325 18.82 0.09 -9.48
N GLN A 326 19.63 0.68 -8.61
CA GLN A 326 19.65 2.11 -8.37
C GLN A 326 20.17 2.91 -9.57
N GLU A 327 21.15 2.38 -10.28
CA GLU A 327 21.66 2.92 -11.55
C GLU A 327 20.56 2.87 -12.62
N LYS A 328 19.95 1.71 -12.86
CA LYS A 328 18.82 1.59 -13.79
C LYS A 328 17.66 2.55 -13.47
N GLN A 329 17.38 2.78 -12.18
CA GLN A 329 16.37 3.74 -11.76
C GLN A 329 16.80 5.18 -12.10
N LYS A 330 18.09 5.49 -11.92
CA LYS A 330 18.63 6.80 -12.27
C LYS A 330 18.51 7.04 -13.77
N ASP A 331 19.00 6.10 -14.59
CA ASP A 331 18.96 6.20 -16.05
C ASP A 331 17.52 6.38 -16.54
N PHE A 332 16.58 5.58 -16.03
CA PHE A 332 15.17 5.70 -16.37
C PHE A 332 14.59 7.08 -16.02
N ILE A 333 14.94 7.66 -14.86
CA ILE A 333 14.50 9.01 -14.47
C ILE A 333 15.11 10.08 -15.38
N ASP A 334 16.39 9.94 -15.73
CA ASP A 334 17.08 10.87 -16.62
C ASP A 334 16.47 10.82 -18.04
N ASP A 335 16.12 9.63 -18.54
CA ASP A 335 15.52 9.42 -19.87
C ASP A 335 14.08 9.94 -19.98
N THR A 336 13.26 9.76 -18.92
CA THR A 336 11.82 10.08 -18.95
C THR A 336 11.49 11.44 -18.34
N GLY A 337 12.43 12.09 -17.65
CA GLY A 337 12.19 13.34 -16.91
C GLY A 337 11.27 13.18 -15.68
N ARG A 338 10.93 11.97 -15.29
CA ARG A 338 10.07 11.69 -14.13
C ARG A 338 10.77 12.04 -12.81
N TYR A 339 9.96 12.34 -11.79
CA TYR A 339 10.50 12.64 -10.46
C TYR A 339 10.83 11.35 -9.69
N ARG A 340 12.07 11.24 -9.16
CA ARG A 340 12.50 10.11 -8.33
C ARG A 340 11.93 10.22 -6.92
N LYS A 341 11.21 9.19 -6.46
CA LYS A 341 10.58 9.11 -5.14
C LYS A 341 11.41 8.21 -4.22
N TYR A 342 12.44 8.78 -3.60
CA TYR A 342 13.39 8.05 -2.75
C TYR A 342 12.73 7.28 -1.60
N GLU A 343 11.64 7.80 -1.03
CA GLU A 343 10.87 7.16 0.03
C GLU A 343 10.26 5.82 -0.40
N ARG A 344 9.98 5.66 -1.69
CA ARG A 344 9.46 4.40 -2.26
C ARG A 344 10.50 3.31 -2.40
N GLU A 345 11.77 3.69 -2.43
CA GLU A 345 12.89 2.76 -2.48
C GLU A 345 13.30 2.28 -1.08
N GLN A 346 12.76 2.83 0.00
CA GLN A 346 13.17 2.51 1.36
C GLN A 346 12.43 1.30 1.94
N ILE A 347 13.13 0.57 2.83
CA ILE A 347 12.61 -0.51 3.67
C ILE A 347 12.67 -0.13 5.16
N THR A 348 12.86 1.14 5.47
CA THR A 348 12.95 1.70 6.82
C THR A 348 12.13 2.98 6.88
N GLN A 349 11.87 3.48 8.08
CA GLN A 349 11.52 4.87 8.25
C GLN A 349 12.72 5.72 7.79
N ALA A 350 12.56 6.49 6.72
CA ALA A 350 13.52 7.55 6.42
C ALA A 350 13.45 8.58 7.56
N ARG A 351 14.61 8.96 8.06
CA ARG A 351 14.72 10.09 8.99
C ARG A 351 14.48 11.39 8.24
#